data_aea38704f74a39dcc316c7a1ed34ea5c
#
_entry.id   aea38704f74a39dcc316c7a1ed34ea5c
#
_cell.length_a   1.000
_cell.length_b   1.000
_cell.length_c   1.000
_cell.angle_alpha   90.00
_cell.angle_beta   90.00
_cell.angle_gamma   90.00
#
_symmetry.space_group_name_H-M   'P 1'
#
loop_
_entity.id
_entity.type
_entity.pdbx_description
1 polymer ?
#
loop_
_entity_poly.entity_id
_entity_poly.type
_entity_poly.pdbx_seq_one_letter_code
_entity_poly.pdbx_strand_id
1 'polypeptide(L)'
;MAFNSNSNEAGGSGAGAAAGGFSFTSYFQESERELPFNQRPLREVNALKFDRKRVDEEPNNPQLQQQQQLDRPLWQRLPAWVPIVCWIGTSSFIILQNKYILYDLKFNHPVALTTVHLTFQTLATRALRRYTPLVDKAKELEATGKMNRDVFIRKIVPVGALFSASLVLSNWVYLRLTVSFIQMIKAFTPVSVLLVSAAFGLKELNRKIMGIVGAISLGVAIASFAEIEFEMIGFLVQALAIAIESCRLVLVQILLQGMGLDPLTSLYYFAPVCLVINSIILLPVEGFSVFSDAIEKVGIPMLLGNACMTFALNLSSVWLIGKASGLVLTLSGVLKDILLISGSYFILGSSITGTQIFGYIIALTGLVMFKMQG
;
A
#
# COMPACT_ATOMS: atom_id res chain seq x y z
N MET A 1 -2.31 31.18 -67.09
CA MET A 1 -3.50 32.02 -66.78
C MET A 1 -3.84 31.70 -65.35
N ALA A 2 -3.46 32.46 -64.44
CA ALA A 2 -4.14 33.63 -63.87
C ALA A 2 -5.05 33.16 -62.75
N PHE A 3 -4.89 33.52 -61.59
CA PHE A 3 -4.95 34.65 -60.71
C PHE A 3 -5.64 34.22 -59.40
N ASN A 4 -5.02 34.36 -58.25
CA ASN A 4 -5.15 35.46 -57.26
C ASN A 4 -6.51 35.44 -56.55
N SER A 5 -6.65 35.68 -55.27
CA SER A 5 -6.10 36.62 -54.31
C SER A 5 -6.76 36.38 -52.94
N ASN A 6 -6.02 36.46 -51.85
CA ASN A 6 -6.05 37.52 -50.82
C ASN A 6 -7.38 37.91 -50.19
N SER A 7 -7.43 37.83 -48.86
CA SER A 7 -7.36 38.97 -47.92
C SER A 7 -7.89 38.51 -46.53
N ASN A 8 -7.12 38.60 -45.46
CA ASN A 8 -7.10 39.62 -44.41
C ASN A 8 -8.44 40.02 -43.80
N GLU A 9 -8.54 39.82 -42.49
CA GLU A 9 -8.70 40.83 -41.41
C GLU A 9 -8.93 40.10 -40.10
N ALA A 10 -8.15 40.20 -39.09
CA ALA A 10 -7.92 41.18 -38.04
C ALA A 10 -9.12 41.37 -37.10
N GLY A 11 -8.88 41.05 -35.83
CA GLY A 11 -9.46 41.83 -34.74
C GLY A 11 -10.23 41.03 -33.69
N GLY A 12 -9.78 41.06 -32.45
CA GLY A 12 -10.64 40.81 -31.33
C GLY A 12 -9.95 40.19 -30.09
N SER A 13 -9.32 41.03 -29.31
CA SER A 13 -8.85 40.76 -27.94
C SER A 13 -9.94 40.17 -27.04
N GLY A 14 -9.61 39.13 -26.31
CA GLY A 14 -10.41 38.60 -25.21
C GLY A 14 -9.55 37.81 -24.28
N ALA A 15 -8.95 38.48 -23.29
CA ALA A 15 -8.27 37.85 -22.18
C ALA A 15 -9.30 37.09 -21.32
N GLY A 16 -9.35 35.77 -21.49
CA GLY A 16 -10.05 34.86 -20.62
C GLY A 16 -9.00 33.98 -19.93
N ALA A 17 -8.67 34.31 -18.68
CA ALA A 17 -7.86 33.45 -17.82
C ALA A 17 -8.61 32.13 -17.62
N ALA A 18 -8.30 31.12 -18.43
CA ALA A 18 -8.70 29.76 -18.19
C ALA A 18 -7.86 29.23 -17.01
N ALA A 19 -8.48 29.14 -15.84
CA ALA A 19 -8.02 28.32 -14.75
C ALA A 19 -7.88 26.88 -15.27
N GLY A 20 -6.66 26.50 -15.61
CA GLY A 20 -6.31 25.15 -16.01
C GLY A 20 -6.54 24.22 -14.82
N GLY A 21 -7.70 23.64 -14.76
CA GLY A 21 -7.97 22.54 -13.84
C GLY A 21 -6.96 21.45 -14.09
N PHE A 22 -6.08 21.24 -13.12
CA PHE A 22 -5.07 20.20 -13.13
C PHE A 22 -5.78 18.84 -13.08
N SER A 23 -6.07 18.24 -14.26
CA SER A 23 -6.65 16.90 -14.33
C SER A 23 -5.56 15.89 -14.02
N PHE A 24 -5.56 15.38 -12.79
CA PHE A 24 -4.64 14.36 -12.30
C PHE A 24 -4.67 13.10 -13.17
N THR A 25 -5.79 12.78 -13.80
CA THR A 25 -5.99 11.64 -14.70
C THR A 25 -5.26 11.78 -16.03
N SER A 26 -5.28 12.96 -16.66
CA SER A 26 -4.60 13.18 -17.96
C SER A 26 -3.08 13.09 -17.84
N TYR A 27 -2.55 13.47 -16.69
CA TYR A 27 -1.11 13.48 -16.44
C TYR A 27 -0.51 12.07 -16.29
N PHE A 28 -1.26 11.11 -15.74
CA PHE A 28 -0.83 9.72 -15.62
C PHE A 28 -1.07 8.91 -16.90
N GLN A 29 -2.08 9.26 -17.71
CA GLN A 29 -2.34 8.60 -19.01
C GLN A 29 -1.32 8.94 -20.09
N GLU A 30 -0.67 10.08 -20.03
CA GLU A 30 0.31 10.48 -21.05
C GLU A 30 1.64 9.69 -20.99
N SER A 31 1.89 8.97 -19.86
CA SER A 31 3.06 8.10 -19.70
C SER A 31 2.87 6.68 -20.24
N GLU A 32 1.68 6.29 -20.69
CA GLU A 32 1.31 4.93 -21.16
C GLU A 32 1.30 4.76 -22.67
N ARG A 33 1.99 5.57 -23.46
CA ARG A 33 2.17 5.32 -24.90
C ARG A 33 3.23 4.24 -25.19
N GLU A 34 3.27 3.17 -24.36
CA GLU A 34 3.82 1.90 -24.84
C GLU A 34 2.69 1.14 -25.52
N LEU A 35 2.90 0.81 -26.81
CA LEU A 35 1.93 0.07 -27.63
C LEU A 35 1.46 -1.20 -26.91
N PRO A 36 0.15 -1.51 -26.88
CA PRO A 36 -0.33 -2.76 -26.33
C PRO A 36 0.30 -3.94 -27.07
N PHE A 37 0.50 -5.06 -26.38
CA PHE A 37 1.21 -6.25 -26.86
C PHE A 37 0.79 -6.68 -28.30
N ASN A 38 -0.47 -6.48 -28.68
CA ASN A 38 -0.99 -6.78 -30.01
C ASN A 38 -0.54 -5.82 -31.12
N GLN A 39 0.12 -4.71 -30.81
CA GLN A 39 0.58 -3.69 -31.76
C GLN A 39 2.11 -3.58 -31.81
N ARG A 40 2.84 -4.43 -31.08
CA ARG A 40 4.31 -4.45 -31.13
C ARG A 40 4.78 -5.07 -32.45
N PRO A 41 5.85 -4.53 -33.05
CA PRO A 41 6.37 -5.07 -34.30
C PRO A 41 6.78 -6.55 -34.12
N LEU A 42 6.47 -7.38 -35.11
CA LEU A 42 6.70 -8.84 -35.10
C LEU A 42 8.13 -9.24 -34.70
N ARG A 43 9.10 -8.36 -34.86
CA ARG A 43 10.50 -8.57 -34.47
C ARG A 43 10.69 -8.60 -32.95
N GLU A 44 9.99 -7.75 -32.20
CA GLU A 44 10.01 -7.74 -30.73
C GLU A 44 9.21 -8.92 -30.14
N VAL A 45 8.06 -9.25 -30.74
CA VAL A 45 7.26 -10.40 -30.32
C VAL A 45 8.00 -11.70 -30.55
N ASN A 46 8.75 -11.81 -31.65
CA ASN A 46 9.58 -12.97 -31.95
C ASN A 46 10.82 -13.06 -31.05
N ALA A 47 11.43 -11.95 -30.67
CA ALA A 47 12.54 -11.92 -29.71
C ALA A 47 12.09 -12.40 -28.32
N LEU A 48 10.93 -11.94 -27.86
CA LEU A 48 10.33 -12.38 -26.59
C LEU A 48 9.89 -13.86 -26.63
N LYS A 49 9.42 -14.34 -27.79
CA LYS A 49 9.12 -15.77 -27.98
C LYS A 49 10.38 -16.64 -28.06
N PHE A 50 11.48 -16.10 -28.61
CA PHE A 50 12.76 -16.79 -28.68
C PHE A 50 13.44 -16.90 -27.33
N ASP A 51 13.34 -15.85 -26.50
CA ASP A 51 13.83 -15.88 -25.12
C ASP A 51 13.00 -16.85 -24.26
N ARG A 52 11.67 -16.86 -24.44
CA ARG A 52 10.80 -17.83 -23.75
C ARG A 52 11.11 -19.27 -24.16
N LYS A 53 11.35 -19.54 -25.44
CA LYS A 53 11.78 -20.87 -25.90
C LYS A 53 13.15 -21.30 -25.37
N ARG A 54 14.11 -20.37 -25.21
CA ARG A 54 15.39 -20.68 -24.58
C ARG A 54 15.27 -21.06 -23.10
N VAL A 55 14.33 -20.45 -22.37
CA VAL A 55 14.05 -20.80 -20.98
C VAL A 55 13.36 -22.17 -20.88
N ASP A 56 12.54 -22.53 -21.88
CA ASP A 56 11.83 -23.81 -21.91
C ASP A 56 12.70 -24.98 -22.44
N GLU A 57 13.86 -24.69 -23.11
CA GLU A 57 14.78 -25.68 -23.68
C GLU A 57 16.04 -25.94 -22.81
N GLU A 58 16.11 -25.40 -21.56
CA GLU A 58 17.17 -25.84 -20.64
C GLU A 58 17.02 -27.33 -20.35
N PRO A 59 18.09 -28.13 -20.55
CA PRO A 59 17.99 -29.57 -20.41
C PRO A 59 17.52 -29.92 -19.01
N ASN A 60 16.51 -30.77 -18.95
CA ASN A 60 15.87 -31.30 -17.75
C ASN A 60 16.86 -32.23 -17.01
N ASN A 61 17.99 -31.66 -16.56
CA ASN A 61 19.00 -32.37 -15.79
C ASN A 61 18.67 -32.20 -14.30
N PRO A 62 18.14 -33.22 -13.61
CA PRO A 62 17.77 -33.17 -12.22
C PRO A 62 18.91 -32.72 -11.29
N GLN A 63 20.18 -33.03 -11.69
CA GLN A 63 21.36 -32.64 -10.91
C GLN A 63 21.65 -31.14 -11.00
N LEU A 64 21.46 -30.50 -12.17
CA LEU A 64 21.60 -29.05 -12.33
C LEU A 64 20.50 -28.29 -11.61
N GLN A 65 19.27 -28.81 -11.65
CA GLN A 65 18.16 -28.21 -10.88
C GLN A 65 18.36 -28.33 -9.38
N GLN A 66 18.92 -29.44 -8.92
CA GLN A 66 19.24 -29.66 -7.51
C GLN A 66 20.41 -28.78 -7.06
N GLN A 67 21.40 -28.57 -7.90
CA GLN A 67 22.53 -27.69 -7.63
C GLN A 67 22.12 -26.21 -7.63
N GLN A 68 21.27 -25.78 -8.57
CA GLN A 68 20.67 -24.44 -8.58
C GLN A 68 19.77 -24.19 -7.36
N GLN A 69 19.08 -25.22 -6.83
CA GLN A 69 18.35 -25.13 -5.58
C GLN A 69 19.28 -25.03 -4.35
N LEU A 70 20.45 -25.69 -4.40
CA LEU A 70 21.47 -25.61 -3.35
C LEU A 70 22.22 -24.27 -3.32
N ASP A 71 22.29 -23.58 -4.44
CA ASP A 71 22.92 -22.24 -4.55
C ASP A 71 21.99 -21.09 -4.16
N ARG A 72 20.69 -21.37 -4.02
CA ARG A 72 19.74 -20.35 -3.53
C ARG A 72 19.99 -20.07 -2.05
N PRO A 73 19.93 -18.80 -1.61
CA PRO A 73 20.09 -18.42 -0.22
C PRO A 73 19.05 -19.14 0.67
N LEU A 74 19.42 -19.47 1.89
CA LEU A 74 18.60 -20.27 2.83
C LEU A 74 17.15 -19.79 2.94
N TRP A 75 16.93 -18.48 2.94
CA TRP A 75 15.59 -17.88 3.02
C TRP A 75 14.69 -18.18 1.81
N GLN A 76 15.28 -18.48 0.64
CA GLN A 76 14.54 -18.94 -0.54
C GLN A 76 14.22 -20.43 -0.52
N ARG A 77 14.91 -21.24 0.30
CA ARG A 77 14.66 -22.68 0.45
C ARG A 77 13.53 -22.99 1.42
N LEU A 78 13.21 -22.06 2.33
CA LEU A 78 12.16 -22.25 3.33
C LEU A 78 10.79 -22.47 2.67
N PRO A 79 9.93 -23.34 3.23
CA PRO A 79 8.59 -23.59 2.71
C PRO A 79 7.73 -22.30 2.70
N ALA A 80 6.75 -22.24 1.81
CA ALA A 80 5.92 -21.05 1.61
C ALA A 80 5.11 -20.63 2.86
N TRP A 81 4.81 -21.53 3.77
CA TRP A 81 4.11 -21.22 5.02
C TRP A 81 4.95 -20.38 5.98
N VAL A 82 6.29 -20.45 5.93
CA VAL A 82 7.18 -19.70 6.83
C VAL A 82 7.02 -18.17 6.63
N PRO A 83 7.15 -17.61 5.42
CA PRO A 83 6.90 -16.17 5.23
C PRO A 83 5.46 -15.76 5.54
N ILE A 84 4.47 -16.66 5.40
CA ILE A 84 3.08 -16.39 5.77
C ILE A 84 2.98 -16.17 7.29
N VAL A 85 3.51 -17.11 8.08
CA VAL A 85 3.50 -17.03 9.55
C VAL A 85 4.29 -15.81 10.04
N CYS A 86 5.47 -15.57 9.48
CA CYS A 86 6.27 -14.38 9.81
C CYS A 86 5.50 -13.08 9.54
N TRP A 87 4.85 -12.97 8.39
CA TRP A 87 4.09 -11.78 8.02
C TRP A 87 2.85 -11.58 8.89
N ILE A 88 2.08 -12.64 9.14
CA ILE A 88 0.92 -12.58 10.04
C ILE A 88 1.37 -12.18 11.44
N GLY A 89 2.41 -12.83 11.97
CA GLY A 89 2.92 -12.59 13.32
C GLY A 89 3.43 -11.16 13.50
N THR A 90 4.31 -10.70 12.61
CA THR A 90 4.84 -9.31 12.66
C THR A 90 3.74 -8.28 12.47
N SER A 91 2.81 -8.51 11.54
CA SER A 91 1.69 -7.60 11.29
C SER A 91 0.74 -7.50 12.49
N SER A 92 0.36 -8.64 13.07
CA SER A 92 -0.53 -8.66 14.24
C SER A 92 0.13 -8.04 15.45
N PHE A 93 1.40 -8.36 15.69
CA PHE A 93 2.17 -7.79 16.79
C PHE A 93 2.25 -6.26 16.72
N ILE A 94 2.59 -5.70 15.56
CA ILE A 94 2.68 -4.25 15.37
C ILE A 94 1.34 -3.55 15.58
N ILE A 95 0.25 -4.13 15.08
CA ILE A 95 -1.09 -3.54 15.24
C ILE A 95 -1.46 -3.48 16.72
N LEU A 96 -1.26 -4.58 17.46
CA LEU A 96 -1.54 -4.62 18.89
C LEU A 96 -0.61 -3.71 19.68
N GLN A 97 0.69 -3.70 19.34
CA GLN A 97 1.67 -2.83 19.99
C GLN A 97 1.40 -1.35 19.74
N ASN A 98 1.01 -0.96 18.53
CA ASN A 98 0.63 0.43 18.23
C ASN A 98 -0.60 0.86 19.04
N LYS A 99 -1.62 -0.02 19.15
CA LYS A 99 -2.79 0.26 20.02
C LYS A 99 -2.35 0.42 21.47
N TYR A 100 -1.52 -0.47 21.98
CA TYR A 100 -1.00 -0.40 23.34
C TYR A 100 -0.23 0.90 23.59
N ILE A 101 0.70 1.28 22.72
CA ILE A 101 1.48 2.53 22.86
C ILE A 101 0.57 3.75 22.82
N LEU A 102 -0.33 3.83 21.84
CA LEU A 102 -1.15 5.02 21.63
C LEU A 102 -2.27 5.16 22.66
N TYR A 103 -2.93 4.06 23.01
CA TYR A 103 -4.12 4.07 23.86
C TYR A 103 -3.81 3.77 25.32
N ASP A 104 -3.18 2.61 25.62
CA ASP A 104 -2.97 2.15 27.01
C ASP A 104 -1.88 2.96 27.72
N LEU A 105 -0.75 3.23 27.04
CA LEU A 105 0.31 4.11 27.57
C LEU A 105 -0.01 5.60 27.46
N LYS A 106 -1.18 5.94 26.88
CA LYS A 106 -1.63 7.34 26.70
C LYS A 106 -0.62 8.21 25.94
N PHE A 107 0.11 7.60 25.02
CA PHE A 107 1.00 8.33 24.10
C PHE A 107 0.16 8.85 22.92
N ASN A 108 -0.62 9.90 23.14
CA ASN A 108 -1.56 10.45 22.17
C ASN A 108 -0.90 11.18 20.99
N HIS A 109 0.22 10.63 20.47
CA HIS A 109 1.06 11.23 19.44
C HIS A 109 1.25 10.30 18.23
N PRO A 110 0.21 10.09 17.39
CA PRO A 110 0.28 9.19 16.23
C PRO A 110 1.24 9.67 15.13
N VAL A 111 1.43 11.00 14.98
CA VAL A 111 2.40 11.55 14.01
C VAL A 111 3.82 11.23 14.45
N ALA A 112 4.12 11.39 15.74
CA ALA A 112 5.43 11.06 16.31
C ALA A 112 5.76 9.57 16.14
N LEU A 113 4.83 8.68 16.50
CA LEU A 113 5.03 7.25 16.32
C LEU A 113 5.32 6.90 14.86
N THR A 114 4.55 7.47 13.92
CA THR A 114 4.77 7.30 12.49
C THR A 114 6.12 7.86 12.05
N THR A 115 6.54 9.01 12.59
CA THR A 115 7.83 9.64 12.27
C THR A 115 9.01 8.78 12.74
N VAL A 116 8.91 8.15 13.91
CA VAL A 116 9.93 7.19 14.41
C VAL A 116 10.04 5.99 13.46
N HIS A 117 8.91 5.42 13.02
CA HIS A 117 8.90 4.32 12.05
C HIS A 117 9.58 4.72 10.73
N LEU A 118 9.22 5.88 10.18
CA LEU A 118 9.76 6.38 8.91
C LEU A 118 11.23 6.73 8.99
N THR A 119 11.68 7.26 10.14
CA THR A 119 13.11 7.50 10.40
C THR A 119 13.89 6.20 10.34
N PHE A 120 13.43 5.18 11.07
CA PHE A 120 14.07 3.87 11.07
C PHE A 120 14.07 3.24 9.68
N GLN A 121 12.93 3.25 8.98
CA GLN A 121 12.79 2.72 7.62
C GLN A 121 13.70 3.43 6.61
N THR A 122 13.82 4.76 6.71
CA THR A 122 14.70 5.56 5.85
C THR A 122 16.16 5.19 6.08
N LEU A 123 16.59 5.09 7.34
CA LEU A 123 17.96 4.71 7.67
C LEU A 123 18.25 3.26 7.25
N ALA A 124 17.33 2.34 7.56
CA ALA A 124 17.48 0.94 7.26
C ALA A 124 17.52 0.66 5.74
N THR A 125 16.65 1.29 4.94
CA THR A 125 16.66 1.11 3.48
C THR A 125 17.92 1.72 2.84
N ARG A 126 18.45 2.82 3.37
CA ARG A 126 19.74 3.39 2.94
C ARG A 126 20.92 2.50 3.30
N ALA A 127 20.90 1.90 4.50
CA ALA A 127 21.90 0.92 4.89
C ALA A 127 21.83 -0.33 3.99
N LEU A 128 20.64 -0.86 3.73
CA LEU A 128 20.46 -1.99 2.80
C LEU A 128 20.98 -1.69 1.41
N ARG A 129 20.72 -0.50 0.86
CA ARG A 129 21.26 -0.08 -0.44
C ARG A 129 22.79 -0.08 -0.47
N ARG A 130 23.46 0.25 0.65
CA ARG A 130 24.91 0.33 0.70
C ARG A 130 25.57 -1.03 0.89
N TYR A 131 24.97 -1.91 1.69
CA TYR A 131 25.60 -3.15 2.13
C TYR A 131 25.01 -4.43 1.51
N THR A 132 23.89 -4.34 0.80
CA THR A 132 23.19 -5.50 0.26
C THR A 132 22.69 -5.23 -1.17
N PRO A 133 22.48 -6.26 -2.00
CA PRO A 133 21.86 -6.12 -3.31
C PRO A 133 20.34 -5.96 -3.29
N LEU A 134 19.69 -5.97 -2.11
CA LEU A 134 18.23 -5.98 -1.97
C LEU A 134 17.55 -4.71 -2.53
N VAL A 135 18.28 -3.62 -2.69
CA VAL A 135 17.78 -2.32 -3.21
C VAL A 135 18.56 -1.89 -4.46
N ASP A 136 19.20 -2.83 -5.19
CA ASP A 136 19.98 -2.52 -6.39
C ASP A 136 19.10 -2.01 -7.54
N LYS A 137 17.82 -2.37 -7.55
CA LYS A 137 16.84 -1.80 -8.48
C LYS A 137 16.80 -0.26 -8.44
N ALA A 138 16.99 0.35 -7.28
CA ALA A 138 17.08 1.81 -7.16
C ALA A 138 18.29 2.36 -7.92
N LYS A 139 19.46 1.68 -7.83
CA LYS A 139 20.67 2.08 -8.57
C LYS A 139 20.45 1.95 -10.08
N GLU A 140 19.81 0.86 -10.53
CA GLU A 140 19.47 0.63 -11.93
C GLU A 140 18.54 1.73 -12.47
N LEU A 141 17.49 2.09 -11.75
CA LEU A 141 16.54 3.13 -12.15
C LEU A 141 17.17 4.52 -12.23
N GLU A 142 18.09 4.82 -11.32
CA GLU A 142 18.87 6.07 -11.35
C GLU A 142 19.86 6.08 -12.53
N ALA A 143 20.59 4.98 -12.74
CA ALA A 143 21.57 4.85 -13.83
C ALA A 143 20.90 4.90 -15.21
N THR A 144 19.70 4.32 -15.37
CA THR A 144 18.95 4.33 -16.63
C THR A 144 18.18 5.63 -16.86
N GLY A 145 18.23 6.59 -15.92
CA GLY A 145 17.51 7.87 -16.01
C GLY A 145 15.98 7.74 -15.85
N LYS A 146 15.46 6.54 -15.60
CA LYS A 146 14.01 6.32 -15.33
C LYS A 146 13.57 6.98 -14.04
N MET A 147 14.44 7.12 -13.05
CA MET A 147 14.22 7.89 -11.83
C MET A 147 15.03 9.19 -11.91
N ASN A 148 14.43 10.23 -12.45
CA ASN A 148 14.99 11.58 -12.49
C ASN A 148 14.26 12.50 -11.50
N ARG A 149 14.78 13.73 -11.33
CA ARG A 149 14.21 14.72 -10.41
C ARG A 149 12.75 15.05 -10.72
N ASP A 150 12.39 15.12 -11.99
CA ASP A 150 11.02 15.45 -12.43
C ASP A 150 10.05 14.33 -12.06
N VAL A 151 10.40 13.08 -12.37
CA VAL A 151 9.62 11.89 -11.95
C VAL A 151 9.51 11.80 -10.43
N PHE A 152 10.60 12.06 -9.70
CA PHE A 152 10.58 12.06 -8.25
C PHE A 152 9.59 13.07 -7.69
N ILE A 153 9.66 14.34 -8.11
CA ILE A 153 8.79 15.41 -7.59
C ILE A 153 7.33 15.19 -8.02
N ARG A 154 7.09 14.82 -9.28
CA ARG A 154 5.73 14.75 -9.81
C ARG A 154 5.01 13.43 -9.54
N LYS A 155 5.75 12.33 -9.34
CA LYS A 155 5.14 11.00 -9.13
C LYS A 155 5.38 10.47 -7.72
N ILE A 156 6.61 10.55 -7.20
CA ILE A 156 6.94 9.97 -5.88
C ILE A 156 6.42 10.83 -4.75
N VAL A 157 6.60 12.16 -4.81
CA VAL A 157 6.20 13.07 -3.74
C VAL A 157 4.68 13.05 -3.48
N PRO A 158 3.77 13.14 -4.48
CA PRO A 158 2.33 13.08 -4.24
C PRO A 158 1.88 11.74 -3.64
N VAL A 159 2.44 10.62 -4.12
CA VAL A 159 2.14 9.30 -3.57
C VAL A 159 2.69 9.17 -2.14
N GLY A 160 3.88 9.71 -1.88
CA GLY A 160 4.45 9.81 -0.52
C GLY A 160 3.58 10.64 0.42
N ALA A 161 2.99 11.73 -0.05
CA ALA A 161 2.05 12.54 0.75
C ALA A 161 0.79 11.77 1.12
N LEU A 162 0.18 11.04 0.17
CA LEU A 162 -0.94 10.15 0.46
C LEU A 162 -0.55 9.03 1.43
N PHE A 163 0.66 8.49 1.28
CA PHE A 163 1.17 7.47 2.18
C PHE A 163 1.35 8.00 3.60
N SER A 164 1.95 9.18 3.75
CA SER A 164 2.07 9.87 5.05
C SER A 164 0.70 10.09 5.69
N ALA A 165 -0.25 10.65 4.94
CA ALA A 165 -1.61 10.89 5.42
C ALA A 165 -2.31 9.59 5.86
N SER A 166 -2.23 8.52 5.06
CA SER A 166 -2.86 7.23 5.40
C SER A 166 -2.25 6.60 6.65
N LEU A 167 -0.94 6.70 6.85
CA LEU A 167 -0.25 6.19 8.04
C LEU A 167 -0.66 6.95 9.31
N VAL A 168 -0.66 8.29 9.24
CA VAL A 168 -1.05 9.13 10.38
C VAL A 168 -2.51 8.89 10.77
N LEU A 169 -3.42 8.91 9.80
CA LEU A 169 -4.84 8.66 10.07
C LEU A 169 -5.07 7.25 10.62
N SER A 170 -4.42 6.23 10.06
CA SER A 170 -4.53 4.85 10.55
C SER A 170 -4.02 4.67 11.97
N ASN A 171 -2.97 5.40 12.37
CA ASN A 171 -2.48 5.38 13.75
C ASN A 171 -3.39 6.22 14.67
N TRP A 172 -3.92 7.36 14.19
CA TRP A 172 -4.84 8.19 14.97
C TRP A 172 -6.13 7.42 15.37
N VAL A 173 -6.64 6.58 14.48
CA VAL A 173 -7.85 5.79 14.74
C VAL A 173 -7.69 4.85 15.94
N TYR A 174 -6.48 4.37 16.24
CA TYR A 174 -6.23 3.55 17.44
C TYR A 174 -6.48 4.28 18.75
N LEU A 175 -6.52 5.62 18.74
CA LEU A 175 -6.90 6.42 19.92
C LEU A 175 -8.40 6.35 20.23
N ARG A 176 -9.23 6.02 19.24
CA ARG A 176 -10.69 6.17 19.29
C ARG A 176 -11.46 4.86 19.16
N LEU A 177 -10.98 3.95 18.32
CA LEU A 177 -11.67 2.71 18.00
C LEU A 177 -10.95 1.49 18.54
N THR A 178 -11.71 0.41 18.76
CA THR A 178 -11.16 -0.91 19.09
C THR A 178 -10.44 -1.51 17.87
N VAL A 179 -9.43 -2.35 18.13
CA VAL A 179 -8.70 -3.03 17.03
C VAL A 179 -9.64 -3.93 16.24
N SER A 180 -10.58 -4.62 16.94
CA SER A 180 -11.59 -5.47 16.29
C SER A 180 -12.39 -4.69 15.28
N PHE A 181 -12.95 -3.55 15.71
CA PHE A 181 -13.79 -2.72 14.86
C PHE A 181 -13.03 -2.11 13.68
N ILE A 182 -11.79 -1.64 13.91
CA ILE A 182 -10.91 -1.17 12.82
C ILE A 182 -10.72 -2.25 11.76
N GLN A 183 -10.45 -3.51 12.15
CA GLN A 183 -10.25 -4.60 11.19
C GLN A 183 -11.56 -4.95 10.44
N MET A 184 -12.71 -4.88 11.12
CA MET A 184 -14.01 -5.09 10.47
C MET A 184 -14.29 -4.03 9.40
N ILE A 185 -14.02 -2.74 9.68
CA ILE A 185 -14.19 -1.66 8.71
C ILE A 185 -13.17 -1.83 7.56
N LYS A 186 -11.94 -2.25 7.84
CA LYS A 186 -10.90 -2.50 6.82
C LYS A 186 -11.28 -3.60 5.81
N ALA A 187 -12.24 -4.47 6.12
CA ALA A 187 -12.78 -5.40 5.14
C ALA A 187 -13.40 -4.69 3.91
N PHE A 188 -13.74 -3.39 4.03
CA PHE A 188 -14.21 -2.55 2.93
C PHE A 188 -13.06 -2.04 2.01
N THR A 189 -11.80 -2.14 2.42
CA THR A 189 -10.65 -1.61 1.64
C THR A 189 -10.61 -2.12 0.19
N PRO A 190 -10.82 -3.40 -0.14
CA PRO A 190 -10.81 -3.86 -1.52
C PRO A 190 -11.92 -3.26 -2.38
N VAL A 191 -13.07 -2.95 -1.77
CA VAL A 191 -14.17 -2.24 -2.43
C VAL A 191 -13.74 -0.82 -2.78
N SER A 192 -13.16 -0.11 -1.82
CA SER A 192 -12.63 1.24 -2.01
C SER A 192 -11.55 1.27 -3.10
N VAL A 193 -10.61 0.31 -3.10
CA VAL A 193 -9.59 0.18 -4.16
C VAL A 193 -10.22 -0.07 -5.52
N LEU A 194 -11.26 -0.90 -5.60
CA LEU A 194 -11.98 -1.14 -6.85
C LEU A 194 -12.64 0.12 -7.38
N LEU A 195 -13.35 0.86 -6.51
CA LEU A 195 -14.03 2.10 -6.90
C LEU A 195 -13.03 3.15 -7.40
N VAL A 196 -11.91 3.32 -6.68
CA VAL A 196 -10.82 4.20 -7.12
C VAL A 196 -10.22 3.72 -8.44
N SER A 197 -9.96 2.42 -8.61
CA SER A 197 -9.43 1.86 -9.86
C SER A 197 -10.38 2.09 -11.03
N ALA A 198 -11.69 1.98 -10.81
CA ALA A 198 -12.71 2.26 -11.82
C ALA A 198 -12.74 3.76 -12.17
N ALA A 199 -12.62 4.65 -11.17
CA ALA A 199 -12.54 6.09 -11.39
C ALA A 199 -11.31 6.50 -12.22
N PHE A 200 -10.20 5.75 -12.09
CA PHE A 200 -9.00 5.91 -12.93
C PHE A 200 -9.08 5.17 -14.28
N GLY A 201 -10.21 4.51 -14.59
CA GLY A 201 -10.38 3.76 -15.84
C GLY A 201 -9.57 2.47 -15.95
N LEU A 202 -9.03 1.96 -14.84
CA LEU A 202 -8.19 0.76 -14.80
C LEU A 202 -9.02 -0.55 -14.72
N LYS A 203 -10.25 -0.47 -14.26
CA LYS A 203 -11.15 -1.63 -14.12
C LYS A 203 -12.59 -1.26 -14.48
N GLU A 204 -13.28 -2.18 -15.12
CA GLU A 204 -14.71 -2.05 -15.40
C GLU A 204 -15.55 -2.68 -14.27
N LEU A 205 -16.64 -1.99 -13.89
CA LEU A 205 -17.58 -2.46 -12.90
C LEU A 205 -18.66 -3.31 -13.59
N ASN A 206 -18.63 -4.61 -13.40
CA ASN A 206 -19.69 -5.49 -13.89
C ASN A 206 -20.75 -5.77 -12.80
N ARG A 207 -21.94 -6.27 -13.20
CA ARG A 207 -23.07 -6.51 -12.29
C ARG A 207 -22.75 -7.51 -11.17
N LYS A 208 -21.91 -8.52 -11.47
CA LYS A 208 -21.51 -9.53 -10.47
C LYS A 208 -20.62 -8.90 -9.38
N ILE A 209 -19.64 -8.12 -9.79
CA ILE A 209 -18.76 -7.39 -8.88
C ILE A 209 -19.58 -6.41 -8.04
N MET A 210 -20.56 -5.69 -8.62
CA MET A 210 -21.42 -4.78 -7.87
C MET A 210 -22.25 -5.49 -6.81
N GLY A 211 -22.75 -6.71 -7.09
CA GLY A 211 -23.45 -7.52 -6.08
C GLY A 211 -22.55 -7.90 -4.89
N ILE A 212 -21.31 -8.29 -5.16
CA ILE A 212 -20.33 -8.62 -4.12
C ILE A 212 -19.94 -7.37 -3.30
N VAL A 213 -19.73 -6.24 -3.97
CA VAL A 213 -19.51 -4.95 -3.32
C VAL A 213 -20.65 -4.61 -2.36
N GLY A 214 -21.90 -4.81 -2.81
CA GLY A 214 -23.09 -4.63 -1.99
C GLY A 214 -23.10 -5.53 -0.76
N ALA A 215 -22.73 -6.80 -0.89
CA ALA A 215 -22.66 -7.75 0.22
C ALA A 215 -21.57 -7.34 1.25
N ILE A 216 -20.37 -6.94 0.80
CA ILE A 216 -19.30 -6.45 1.67
C ILE A 216 -19.76 -5.19 2.41
N SER A 217 -20.37 -4.24 1.70
CA SER A 217 -20.85 -2.98 2.28
C SER A 217 -21.92 -3.22 3.34
N LEU A 218 -22.87 -4.13 3.06
CA LEU A 218 -23.92 -4.52 4.00
C LEU A 218 -23.32 -5.19 5.25
N GLY A 219 -22.39 -6.12 5.08
CA GLY A 219 -21.70 -6.78 6.20
C GLY A 219 -20.97 -5.79 7.11
N VAL A 220 -20.21 -4.84 6.52
CA VAL A 220 -19.53 -3.78 7.28
C VAL A 220 -20.53 -2.85 7.96
N ALA A 221 -21.64 -2.50 7.31
CA ALA A 221 -22.68 -1.66 7.90
C ALA A 221 -23.35 -2.34 9.12
N ILE A 222 -23.67 -3.64 9.03
CA ILE A 222 -24.21 -4.43 10.14
C ILE A 222 -23.20 -4.48 11.30
N ALA A 223 -21.92 -4.75 11.03
CA ALA A 223 -20.88 -4.78 12.05
C ALA A 223 -20.69 -3.41 12.72
N SER A 224 -20.76 -2.32 11.95
CA SER A 224 -20.63 -0.95 12.47
C SER A 224 -21.82 -0.53 13.31
N PHE A 225 -23.05 -0.90 12.92
CA PHE A 225 -24.25 -0.59 13.68
C PHE A 225 -24.28 -1.31 15.04
N ALA A 226 -23.68 -2.50 15.10
CA ALA A 226 -23.65 -3.31 16.31
C ALA A 226 -22.44 -3.02 17.23
N GLU A 227 -21.60 -2.03 16.91
CA GLU A 227 -20.48 -1.63 17.76
C GLU A 227 -20.97 -0.95 19.03
N ILE A 228 -20.56 -1.48 20.18
CA ILE A 228 -20.96 -0.95 21.49
C ILE A 228 -20.26 0.37 21.79
N GLU A 229 -19.00 0.47 21.39
CA GLU A 229 -18.15 1.66 21.59
C GLU A 229 -18.08 2.49 20.30
N PHE A 230 -19.22 2.62 19.59
CA PHE A 230 -19.26 3.36 18.33
C PHE A 230 -18.98 4.85 18.55
N GLU A 231 -17.93 5.32 17.91
CA GLU A 231 -17.55 6.73 17.91
C GLU A 231 -17.51 7.26 16.46
N MET A 232 -18.41 8.21 16.18
CA MET A 232 -18.64 8.75 14.83
C MET A 232 -17.37 9.36 14.23
N ILE A 233 -16.59 10.11 15.01
CA ILE A 233 -15.36 10.77 14.52
C ILE A 233 -14.33 9.72 14.14
N GLY A 234 -14.12 8.70 14.98
CA GLY A 234 -13.21 7.59 14.69
C GLY A 234 -13.62 6.83 13.43
N PHE A 235 -14.93 6.55 13.28
CA PHE A 235 -15.47 5.90 12.09
C PHE A 235 -15.23 6.72 10.80
N LEU A 236 -15.50 8.04 10.83
CA LEU A 236 -15.28 8.91 9.67
C LEU A 236 -13.79 9.03 9.32
N VAL A 237 -12.92 9.12 10.32
CA VAL A 237 -11.46 9.15 10.09
C VAL A 237 -10.97 7.82 9.52
N GLN A 238 -11.50 6.68 10.00
CA GLN A 238 -11.16 5.37 9.45
C GLN A 238 -11.64 5.23 8.00
N ALA A 239 -12.83 5.70 7.67
CA ALA A 239 -13.34 5.71 6.29
C ALA A 239 -12.47 6.59 5.38
N LEU A 240 -12.07 7.78 5.84
CA LEU A 240 -11.14 8.67 5.13
C LEU A 240 -9.76 8.01 4.96
N ALA A 241 -9.23 7.37 5.99
CA ALA A 241 -7.97 6.64 5.93
C ALA A 241 -8.01 5.54 4.85
N ILE A 242 -9.10 4.76 4.77
CA ILE A 242 -9.31 3.74 3.74
C ILE A 242 -9.37 4.37 2.33
N ALA A 243 -10.07 5.48 2.17
CA ALA A 243 -10.15 6.17 0.87
C ALA A 243 -8.77 6.66 0.40
N ILE A 244 -8.00 7.32 1.27
CA ILE A 244 -6.64 7.80 0.97
C ILE A 244 -5.70 6.63 0.72
N GLU A 245 -5.77 5.56 1.51
CA GLU A 245 -4.97 4.35 1.31
C GLU A 245 -5.29 3.70 -0.04
N SER A 246 -6.56 3.65 -0.43
CA SER A 246 -6.99 3.10 -1.72
C SER A 246 -6.46 3.92 -2.89
N CYS A 247 -6.52 5.25 -2.82
CA CYS A 247 -5.89 6.13 -3.81
C CYS A 247 -4.38 5.87 -3.90
N ARG A 248 -3.70 5.79 -2.76
CA ARG A 248 -2.27 5.49 -2.71
C ARG A 248 -1.95 4.13 -3.35
N LEU A 249 -2.71 3.09 -3.02
CA LEU A 249 -2.47 1.74 -3.56
C LEU A 249 -2.62 1.70 -5.08
N VAL A 250 -3.65 2.36 -5.62
CA VAL A 250 -3.87 2.43 -7.06
C VAL A 250 -2.75 3.22 -7.75
N LEU A 251 -2.33 4.36 -7.20
CA LEU A 251 -1.22 5.14 -7.76
C LEU A 251 0.12 4.39 -7.67
N VAL A 252 0.37 3.70 -6.56
CA VAL A 252 1.56 2.82 -6.44
C VAL A 252 1.51 1.71 -7.48
N GLN A 253 0.35 1.09 -7.71
CA GLN A 253 0.21 0.05 -8.73
C GLN A 253 0.55 0.57 -10.13
N ILE A 254 0.06 1.75 -10.50
CA ILE A 254 0.41 2.42 -11.77
C ILE A 254 1.92 2.65 -11.87
N LEU A 255 2.53 3.18 -10.80
CA LEU A 255 3.97 3.42 -10.75
C LEU A 255 4.80 2.14 -10.83
N LEU A 256 4.36 1.07 -10.13
CA LEU A 256 5.03 -0.23 -10.14
C LEU A 256 5.02 -0.86 -11.54
N GLN A 257 3.89 -0.79 -12.24
CA GLN A 257 3.76 -1.32 -13.60
C GLN A 257 4.64 -0.54 -14.59
N GLY A 258 4.66 0.80 -14.50
CA GLY A 258 5.44 1.64 -15.41
C GLY A 258 6.96 1.61 -15.19
N MET A 259 7.42 1.45 -13.95
CA MET A 259 8.85 1.53 -13.58
C MET A 259 9.45 0.19 -13.13
N GLY A 260 8.62 -0.86 -12.95
CA GLY A 260 9.07 -2.16 -12.46
C GLY A 260 9.64 -2.09 -11.03
N LEU A 261 9.11 -1.21 -10.17
CA LEU A 261 9.57 -1.07 -8.79
C LEU A 261 9.17 -2.31 -7.98
N ASP A 262 10.07 -2.82 -7.18
CA ASP A 262 9.78 -3.78 -6.12
C ASP A 262 9.35 -3.07 -4.83
N PRO A 263 8.66 -3.76 -3.89
CA PRO A 263 8.15 -3.13 -2.68
C PRO A 263 9.23 -2.49 -1.80
N LEU A 264 10.44 -3.08 -1.74
CA LEU A 264 11.53 -2.56 -0.93
C LEU A 264 12.16 -1.31 -1.55
N THR A 265 12.34 -1.29 -2.87
CA THR A 265 12.77 -0.10 -3.61
C THR A 265 11.72 1.02 -3.51
N SER A 266 10.43 0.67 -3.52
CA SER A 266 9.35 1.63 -3.29
C SER A 266 9.46 2.26 -1.90
N LEU A 267 9.71 1.47 -0.86
CA LEU A 267 9.93 1.97 0.49
C LEU A 267 11.15 2.89 0.58
N TYR A 268 12.24 2.57 -0.13
CA TYR A 268 13.44 3.41 -0.21
C TYR A 268 13.15 4.82 -0.74
N TYR A 269 12.24 4.96 -1.71
CA TYR A 269 11.86 6.26 -2.26
C TYR A 269 10.76 6.95 -1.44
N PHE A 270 9.76 6.23 -0.94
CA PHE A 270 8.64 6.83 -0.23
C PHE A 270 8.94 7.18 1.23
N ALA A 271 9.71 6.36 1.96
CA ALA A 271 9.96 6.60 3.38
C ALA A 271 10.61 7.97 3.68
N PRO A 272 11.65 8.42 2.93
CA PRO A 272 12.22 9.76 3.17
C PRO A 272 11.24 10.89 2.88
N VAL A 273 10.39 10.76 1.85
CA VAL A 273 9.35 11.76 1.53
C VAL A 273 8.34 11.86 2.66
N CYS A 274 7.83 10.71 3.11
CA CYS A 274 6.90 10.65 4.24
C CYS A 274 7.54 11.19 5.52
N LEU A 275 8.82 10.88 5.75
CA LEU A 275 9.57 11.40 6.91
C LEU A 275 9.63 12.92 6.91
N VAL A 276 9.98 13.54 5.79
CA VAL A 276 10.02 15.00 5.65
C VAL A 276 8.64 15.61 5.92
N ILE A 277 7.59 15.07 5.30
CA ILE A 277 6.22 15.57 5.48
C ILE A 277 5.79 15.46 6.95
N ASN A 278 5.97 14.29 7.56
CA ASN A 278 5.58 14.08 8.96
C ASN A 278 6.41 14.92 9.92
N SER A 279 7.70 15.14 9.66
CA SER A 279 8.55 16.01 10.47
C SER A 279 8.10 17.48 10.44
N ILE A 280 7.58 17.94 9.29
CA ILE A 280 7.04 19.30 9.17
C ILE A 280 5.74 19.45 9.97
N ILE A 281 4.86 18.46 9.95
CA ILE A 281 3.56 18.52 10.62
C ILE A 281 3.61 18.11 12.10
N LEU A 282 4.69 17.47 12.55
CA LEU A 282 4.82 16.93 13.91
C LEU A 282 4.60 17.98 14.98
N LEU A 283 5.39 19.04 14.96
CA LEU A 283 5.33 20.08 16.00
C LEU A 283 4.05 20.93 15.94
N PRO A 284 3.55 21.35 14.75
CA PRO A 284 2.26 22.04 14.65
C PRO A 284 1.06 21.22 15.14
N VAL A 285 1.08 19.90 14.98
CA VAL A 285 -0.06 19.02 15.32
C VAL A 285 0.03 18.50 16.75
N GLU A 286 1.21 18.08 17.20
CA GLU A 286 1.39 17.37 18.47
C GLU A 286 2.16 18.17 19.54
N GLY A 287 2.75 19.30 19.15
CA GLY A 287 3.48 20.18 20.07
C GLY A 287 4.80 19.63 20.57
N PHE A 288 5.43 20.34 21.51
CA PHE A 288 6.73 19.97 22.07
C PHE A 288 6.64 18.89 23.17
N SER A 289 5.45 18.68 23.76
CA SER A 289 5.24 17.64 24.78
C SER A 289 5.55 16.23 24.26
N VAL A 290 5.53 16.04 22.95
CA VAL A 290 5.85 14.76 22.30
C VAL A 290 7.20 14.19 22.73
N PHE A 291 8.20 15.04 22.97
CA PHE A 291 9.55 14.57 23.33
C PHE A 291 9.64 14.08 24.77
N SER A 292 8.99 14.77 25.72
CA SER A 292 8.90 14.30 27.11
C SER A 292 8.03 13.04 27.20
N ASP A 293 6.86 13.06 26.58
CA ASP A 293 5.94 11.92 26.57
C ASP A 293 6.54 10.65 25.93
N ALA A 294 7.36 10.80 24.90
CA ALA A 294 8.05 9.69 24.27
C ALA A 294 9.02 8.98 25.22
N ILE A 295 9.70 9.75 26.07
CA ILE A 295 10.67 9.22 27.05
C ILE A 295 9.96 8.69 28.30
N GLU A 296 9.02 9.47 28.85
CA GLU A 296 8.37 9.18 30.13
C GLU A 296 7.31 8.09 30.03
N LYS A 297 6.45 8.14 28.98
CA LYS A 297 5.31 7.21 28.83
C LYS A 297 5.68 5.92 28.10
N VAL A 298 6.56 5.99 27.11
CA VAL A 298 6.87 4.84 26.24
C VAL A 298 8.28 4.31 26.46
N GLY A 299 9.25 5.19 26.54
CA GLY A 299 10.66 4.86 26.61
C GLY A 299 11.28 4.56 25.24
N ILE A 300 12.55 4.98 25.09
CA ILE A 300 13.30 4.83 23.83
C ILE A 300 13.42 3.37 23.37
N PRO A 301 13.70 2.37 24.26
CA PRO A 301 13.81 0.98 23.82
C PRO A 301 12.54 0.43 23.19
N MET A 302 11.36 0.79 23.71
CA MET A 302 10.08 0.34 23.18
C MET A 302 9.79 0.99 21.82
N LEU A 303 10.07 2.30 21.65
CA LEU A 303 9.91 3.00 20.37
C LEU A 303 10.85 2.43 19.29
N LEU A 304 12.11 2.17 19.63
CA LEU A 304 13.06 1.55 18.71
C LEU A 304 12.67 0.11 18.36
N GLY A 305 12.25 -0.67 19.36
CA GLY A 305 11.75 -2.04 19.14
C GLY A 305 10.53 -2.07 18.21
N ASN A 306 9.58 -1.15 18.44
CA ASN A 306 8.40 -0.99 17.59
C ASN A 306 8.78 -0.60 16.14
N ALA A 307 9.71 0.35 15.96
CA ALA A 307 10.19 0.75 14.64
C ALA A 307 10.94 -0.40 13.92
N CYS A 308 11.76 -1.14 14.64
CA CYS A 308 12.45 -2.33 14.12
C CYS A 308 11.45 -3.40 13.65
N MET A 309 10.42 -3.69 14.46
CA MET A 309 9.36 -4.64 14.11
C MET A 309 8.53 -4.15 12.92
N THR A 310 8.27 -2.85 12.81
CA THR A 310 7.60 -2.27 11.63
C THR A 310 8.44 -2.46 10.37
N PHE A 311 9.76 -2.33 10.46
CA PHE A 311 10.64 -2.62 9.34
C PHE A 311 10.69 -4.13 9.01
N ALA A 312 10.72 -4.99 10.02
CA ALA A 312 10.64 -6.45 9.84
C ALA A 312 9.32 -6.86 9.16
N LEU A 313 8.21 -6.18 9.44
CA LEU A 313 6.95 -6.36 8.73
C LEU A 313 7.10 -6.06 7.23
N ASN A 314 7.78 -4.97 6.85
CA ASN A 314 8.02 -4.66 5.44
C ASN A 314 8.88 -5.73 4.76
N LEU A 315 9.95 -6.21 5.42
CA LEU A 315 10.78 -7.29 4.89
C LEU A 315 9.99 -8.60 4.73
N SER A 316 9.18 -8.97 5.72
CA SER A 316 8.34 -10.18 5.66
C SER A 316 7.28 -10.07 4.56
N SER A 317 6.76 -8.86 4.29
CA SER A 317 5.84 -8.60 3.19
C SER A 317 6.50 -8.83 1.82
N VAL A 318 7.71 -8.30 1.63
CA VAL A 318 8.51 -8.51 0.39
C VAL A 318 8.78 -10.00 0.19
N TRP A 319 9.19 -10.68 1.26
CA TRP A 319 9.46 -12.12 1.22
C TRP A 319 8.21 -12.94 0.87
N LEU A 320 7.07 -12.62 1.48
CA LEU A 320 5.79 -13.27 1.19
C LEU A 320 5.36 -13.05 -0.27
N ILE A 321 5.41 -11.80 -0.77
CA ILE A 321 5.06 -11.47 -2.15
C ILE A 321 5.94 -12.22 -3.15
N GLY A 322 7.21 -12.42 -2.84
CA GLY A 322 8.14 -13.17 -3.69
C GLY A 322 7.89 -14.68 -3.75
N LYS A 323 7.11 -15.24 -2.81
CA LYS A 323 6.88 -16.70 -2.71
C LYS A 323 5.43 -17.13 -2.84
N ALA A 324 4.49 -16.25 -2.53
CA ALA A 324 3.08 -16.58 -2.46
C ALA A 324 2.33 -16.24 -3.76
N SER A 325 1.39 -17.10 -4.15
CA SER A 325 0.40 -16.74 -5.17
C SER A 325 -0.58 -15.69 -4.62
N GLY A 326 -1.27 -14.97 -5.51
CA GLY A 326 -2.28 -14.00 -5.12
C GLY A 326 -3.39 -14.57 -4.23
N LEU A 327 -3.76 -15.83 -4.45
CA LEU A 327 -4.74 -16.54 -3.60
C LEU A 327 -4.20 -16.76 -2.18
N VAL A 328 -2.95 -17.19 -2.03
CA VAL A 328 -2.31 -17.42 -0.72
C VAL A 328 -2.18 -16.12 0.05
N LEU A 329 -1.77 -15.02 -0.60
CA LEU A 329 -1.73 -13.67 -0.01
C LEU A 329 -3.10 -13.26 0.54
N THR A 330 -4.15 -13.53 -0.22
CA THR A 330 -5.53 -13.21 0.17
C THR A 330 -5.98 -13.97 1.40
N LEU A 331 -5.80 -15.30 1.38
CA LEU A 331 -6.20 -16.16 2.49
C LEU A 331 -5.39 -15.83 3.76
N SER A 332 -4.11 -15.53 3.61
CA SER A 332 -3.26 -15.06 4.72
C SER A 332 -3.76 -13.75 5.32
N GLY A 333 -4.23 -12.81 4.49
CA GLY A 333 -4.83 -11.56 4.93
C GLY A 333 -6.10 -11.79 5.76
N VAL A 334 -7.01 -12.63 5.26
CA VAL A 334 -8.24 -12.99 5.99
C VAL A 334 -7.92 -13.68 7.32
N LEU A 335 -6.98 -14.64 7.30
CA LEU A 335 -6.56 -15.32 8.52
C LEU A 335 -5.97 -14.34 9.56
N LYS A 336 -5.12 -13.41 9.10
CA LYS A 336 -4.57 -12.34 9.94
C LYS A 336 -5.69 -11.51 10.58
N ASP A 337 -6.70 -11.10 9.82
CA ASP A 337 -7.79 -10.26 10.33
C ASP A 337 -8.62 -11.00 11.39
N ILE A 338 -8.91 -12.28 11.17
CA ILE A 338 -9.59 -13.14 12.16
C ILE A 338 -8.74 -13.27 13.44
N LEU A 339 -7.43 -13.49 13.31
CA LEU A 339 -6.52 -13.60 14.45
C LEU A 339 -6.42 -12.28 15.24
N LEU A 340 -6.44 -11.15 14.54
CA LEU A 340 -6.43 -9.82 15.19
C LEU A 340 -7.72 -9.55 15.95
N ILE A 341 -8.87 -9.86 15.37
CA ILE A 341 -10.17 -9.71 16.05
C ILE A 341 -10.22 -10.59 17.28
N SER A 342 -9.85 -11.88 17.15
CA SER A 342 -9.79 -12.78 18.27
C SER A 342 -8.79 -12.34 19.33
N GLY A 343 -7.58 -11.93 18.92
CA GLY A 343 -6.54 -11.43 19.81
C GLY A 343 -6.96 -10.14 20.53
N SER A 344 -7.65 -9.24 19.84
CA SER A 344 -8.20 -8.03 20.47
C SER A 344 -9.22 -8.35 21.55
N TYR A 345 -10.08 -9.35 21.34
CA TYR A 345 -11.04 -9.79 22.33
C TYR A 345 -10.35 -10.39 23.58
N PHE A 346 -9.39 -11.31 23.38
CA PHE A 346 -8.74 -12.01 24.51
C PHE A 346 -7.64 -11.19 25.20
N ILE A 347 -6.90 -10.37 24.47
CA ILE A 347 -5.72 -9.65 25.00
C ILE A 347 -6.07 -8.23 25.43
N LEU A 348 -6.88 -7.50 24.63
CA LEU A 348 -7.23 -6.11 24.87
C LEU A 348 -8.61 -5.95 25.54
N GLY A 349 -9.34 -7.05 25.79
CA GLY A 349 -10.65 -7.00 26.40
C GLY A 349 -11.73 -6.30 25.57
N SER A 350 -11.56 -6.23 24.25
CA SER A 350 -12.54 -5.60 23.35
C SER A 350 -13.88 -6.33 23.42
N SER A 351 -14.98 -5.60 23.64
CA SER A 351 -16.33 -6.16 23.61
C SER A 351 -16.72 -6.42 22.15
N ILE A 352 -17.08 -7.65 21.81
CA ILE A 352 -17.54 -8.03 20.48
C ILE A 352 -18.93 -8.64 20.58
N THR A 353 -19.90 -8.08 19.86
CA THR A 353 -21.27 -8.61 19.83
C THR A 353 -21.45 -9.72 18.80
N GLY A 354 -22.44 -10.60 19.03
CA GLY A 354 -22.79 -11.63 18.03
C GLY A 354 -23.21 -11.04 16.69
N THR A 355 -23.88 -9.88 16.71
CA THR A 355 -24.29 -9.16 15.49
C THR A 355 -23.10 -8.61 14.72
N GLN A 356 -22.03 -8.15 15.40
CA GLN A 356 -20.79 -7.76 14.76
C GLN A 356 -20.13 -8.94 14.05
N ILE A 357 -20.05 -10.10 14.71
CA ILE A 357 -19.50 -11.32 14.12
C ILE A 357 -20.29 -11.71 12.88
N PHE A 358 -21.62 -11.68 12.94
CA PHE A 358 -22.49 -11.97 11.79
C PHE A 358 -22.24 -11.03 10.61
N GLY A 359 -22.22 -9.71 10.85
CA GLY A 359 -21.91 -8.71 9.83
C GLY A 359 -20.53 -8.92 9.22
N TYR A 360 -19.53 -9.22 10.07
CA TYR A 360 -18.17 -9.48 9.62
C TYR A 360 -18.04 -10.77 8.77
N ILE A 361 -18.76 -11.84 9.10
CA ILE A 361 -18.83 -13.07 8.30
C ILE A 361 -19.39 -12.77 6.90
N ILE A 362 -20.44 -11.95 6.79
CA ILE A 362 -20.97 -11.53 5.50
C ILE A 362 -19.92 -10.77 4.70
N ALA A 363 -19.23 -9.79 5.34
CA ALA A 363 -18.19 -9.00 4.70
C ALA A 363 -17.02 -9.88 4.23
N LEU A 364 -16.54 -10.82 5.05
CA LEU A 364 -15.48 -11.76 4.70
C LEU A 364 -15.87 -12.69 3.55
N THR A 365 -17.09 -13.21 3.57
CA THR A 365 -17.59 -14.06 2.49
C THR A 365 -17.60 -13.29 1.17
N GLY A 366 -18.11 -12.07 1.18
CA GLY A 366 -18.05 -11.17 0.04
C GLY A 366 -16.62 -10.89 -0.43
N LEU A 367 -15.68 -10.64 0.51
CA LEU A 367 -14.27 -10.40 0.22
C LEU A 367 -13.59 -11.59 -0.45
N VAL A 368 -13.84 -12.81 0.04
CA VAL A 368 -13.32 -14.05 -0.57
C VAL A 368 -13.90 -14.22 -1.98
N MET A 369 -15.22 -14.05 -2.15
CA MET A 369 -15.85 -14.10 -3.48
C MET A 369 -15.28 -13.05 -4.44
N PHE A 370 -15.03 -11.82 -3.96
CA PHE A 370 -14.44 -10.75 -4.76
C PHE A 370 -13.07 -11.14 -5.31
N LYS A 371 -12.23 -11.72 -4.45
CA LYS A 371 -10.86 -12.10 -4.82
C LYS A 371 -10.79 -13.39 -5.65
N MET A 372 -11.80 -14.24 -5.61
CA MET A 372 -11.90 -15.40 -6.49
C MET A 372 -12.35 -15.05 -7.91
N GLN A 373 -12.93 -13.87 -8.13
CA GLN A 373 -13.38 -13.39 -9.44
C GLN A 373 -12.39 -12.46 -10.16
N GLY A 374 -11.37 -11.96 -9.49
CA GLY A 374 -10.29 -11.12 -10.02
C GLY A 374 -9.01 -11.86 -10.17
#